data_382c8eaad5fb75a9876283d76a02cc1f
#
_entry.id   382c8eaad5fb75a9876283d76a02cc1f
#
_cell.length_a   1.000
_cell.length_b   1.000
_cell.length_c   1.000
_cell.angle_alpha   90.00
_cell.angle_beta   90.00
_cell.angle_gamma   90.00
#
_symmetry.space_group_name_H-M   'P 1'
#
loop_
_entity.id
_entity.type
_entity.pdbx_description
1 polymer ?
#
loop_
_entity_poly.entity_id
_entity_poly.type
_entity_poly.pdbx_seq_one_letter_code
_entity_poly.pdbx_strand_id
1 'polypeptide(L)'
;MSQTIPNASKFFAIARERYNIKLRRDSGQPWPWTTDTHFQTWRFTNIFREDDKTTRWFRENVRDPLSNFITDRPISDNTRIKLVESTMIFRWFNKIATGEIIKDLLLGEWNSREACNRLQKVDVVFTGAYIIIGKPYMPKLDGVLEAIDDARPYLPKMVPHFGPTLEGTWDLLKTIPYIGGFTAHEIVQDLRYTPILENASDIMTWGNLGPGAVRGISWLVYGHGDGFTGSATQQKHMLGLMAELLEMSKDPTNWPAEWPPWEMHQVEFLLCETAKYFRAYNGHRQKRRYSQ
;
A
#
# COMPACT_ATOMS: atom_id res chain seq x y z
N MET A 1 26.62 -14.51 11.77
CA MET A 1 25.69 -15.53 12.28
C MET A 1 24.29 -15.13 11.79
N SER A 2 23.70 -15.91 10.91
CA SER A 2 22.32 -15.69 10.44
C SER A 2 21.41 -15.80 11.68
N GLN A 3 20.70 -14.73 12.00
CA GLN A 3 19.67 -14.81 13.03
C GLN A 3 18.48 -15.55 12.43
N THR A 4 18.34 -16.80 12.79
CA THR A 4 17.21 -17.62 12.34
C THR A 4 15.92 -16.98 12.84
N ILE A 5 14.98 -16.68 11.93
CA ILE A 5 13.65 -16.18 12.25
C ILE A 5 12.80 -17.38 12.69
N PRO A 6 12.54 -17.60 14.00
CA PRO A 6 11.97 -18.86 14.50
C PRO A 6 10.59 -19.19 13.91
N ASN A 7 9.78 -18.18 13.60
CA ASN A 7 8.43 -18.38 13.05
C ASN A 7 8.33 -18.09 11.55
N ALA A 8 9.44 -18.13 10.78
CA ALA A 8 9.42 -17.90 9.34
C ALA A 8 8.48 -18.88 8.60
N SER A 9 8.41 -20.15 9.02
CA SER A 9 7.51 -21.14 8.42
C SER A 9 6.03 -20.72 8.53
N LYS A 10 5.62 -20.10 9.65
CA LYS A 10 4.26 -19.57 9.83
C LYS A 10 3.99 -18.38 8.91
N PHE A 11 4.98 -17.50 8.72
CA PHE A 11 4.89 -16.37 7.80
C PHE A 11 4.59 -16.85 6.38
N PHE A 12 5.35 -17.84 5.88
CA PHE A 12 5.13 -18.40 4.56
C PHE A 12 3.83 -19.21 4.47
N ALA A 13 3.42 -19.90 5.52
CA ALA A 13 2.12 -20.59 5.55
C ALA A 13 0.95 -19.59 5.41
N ILE A 14 1.00 -18.46 6.13
CA ILE A 14 0.03 -17.36 6.03
C ILE A 14 0.03 -16.80 4.60
N ALA A 15 1.21 -16.55 4.03
CA ALA A 15 1.36 -16.05 2.66
C ALA A 15 0.72 -16.98 1.65
N ARG A 16 1.11 -18.26 1.66
CA ARG A 16 0.58 -19.27 0.72
C ARG A 16 -0.91 -19.40 0.83
N GLU A 17 -1.47 -19.51 2.04
CA GLU A 17 -2.91 -19.65 2.19
C GLU A 17 -3.64 -18.38 1.71
N ARG A 18 -3.11 -17.19 2.00
CA ARG A 18 -3.71 -15.94 1.51
C ARG A 18 -3.70 -15.86 -0.01
N TYR A 19 -2.64 -16.34 -0.67
CA TYR A 19 -2.56 -16.37 -2.13
C TYR A 19 -3.47 -17.44 -2.72
N ASN A 20 -3.54 -18.60 -2.13
CA ASN A 20 -4.49 -19.67 -2.51
C ASN A 20 -5.95 -19.23 -2.43
N ILE A 21 -6.33 -18.45 -1.41
CA ILE A 21 -7.65 -17.83 -1.31
C ILE A 21 -7.92 -16.94 -2.54
N LYS A 22 -6.93 -16.14 -2.96
CA LYS A 22 -7.05 -15.33 -4.18
C LYS A 22 -7.23 -16.20 -5.43
N LEU A 23 -6.42 -17.23 -5.59
CA LEU A 23 -6.50 -18.13 -6.75
C LEU A 23 -7.84 -18.85 -6.81
N ARG A 24 -8.35 -19.41 -5.69
CA ARG A 24 -9.65 -20.10 -5.63
C ARG A 24 -10.80 -19.14 -5.94
N ARG A 25 -10.77 -17.93 -5.37
CA ARG A 25 -11.77 -16.91 -5.66
C ARG A 25 -11.78 -16.51 -7.13
N ASP A 26 -10.62 -16.25 -7.70
CA ASP A 26 -10.48 -15.75 -9.07
C ASP A 26 -10.79 -16.85 -10.11
N SER A 27 -10.67 -18.13 -9.73
CA SER A 27 -11.13 -19.28 -10.53
C SER A 27 -12.63 -19.57 -10.39
N GLY A 28 -13.37 -18.75 -9.65
CA GLY A 28 -14.82 -18.90 -9.49
C GLY A 28 -15.26 -20.02 -8.52
N GLN A 29 -14.35 -20.55 -7.68
CA GLN A 29 -14.73 -21.53 -6.68
C GLN A 29 -15.73 -20.95 -5.66
N PRO A 30 -16.68 -21.76 -5.16
CA PRO A 30 -17.63 -21.30 -4.16
C PRO A 30 -16.95 -21.02 -2.81
N TRP A 31 -17.52 -20.09 -2.07
CA TRP A 31 -17.17 -19.86 -0.65
C TRP A 31 -17.50 -21.09 0.22
N PRO A 32 -16.67 -21.39 1.25
CA PRO A 32 -15.44 -20.71 1.68
C PRO A 32 -14.21 -21.14 0.87
N TRP A 33 -13.31 -20.18 0.57
CA TRP A 33 -12.09 -20.47 -0.18
C TRP A 33 -10.93 -20.99 0.67
N THR A 34 -11.19 -21.23 1.96
CA THR A 34 -10.20 -21.71 2.94
C THR A 34 -10.92 -22.40 4.10
N THR A 35 -10.23 -23.31 4.77
CA THR A 35 -10.69 -23.90 6.03
C THR A 35 -10.22 -23.10 7.25
N ASP A 36 -9.32 -22.12 7.08
CA ASP A 36 -8.84 -21.26 8.15
C ASP A 36 -9.92 -20.25 8.56
N THR A 37 -10.44 -20.41 9.77
CA THR A 37 -11.52 -19.58 10.32
C THR A 37 -11.13 -18.10 10.49
N HIS A 38 -9.84 -17.78 10.67
CA HIS A 38 -9.37 -16.41 10.78
C HIS A 38 -9.49 -15.69 9.44
N PHE A 39 -9.10 -16.35 8.36
CA PHE A 39 -9.27 -15.83 7.00
C PHE A 39 -10.75 -15.78 6.57
N GLN A 40 -11.58 -16.68 7.05
CA GLN A 40 -13.03 -16.61 6.81
C GLN A 40 -13.69 -15.42 7.54
N THR A 41 -13.22 -15.12 8.76
CA THR A 41 -13.85 -14.13 9.64
C THR A 41 -13.38 -12.71 9.40
N TRP A 42 -12.09 -12.54 9.12
CA TRP A 42 -11.45 -11.23 9.09
C TRP A 42 -10.95 -10.85 7.71
N ARG A 43 -10.99 -9.54 7.40
CA ARG A 43 -10.44 -9.04 6.13
C ARG A 43 -8.93 -8.97 6.17
N PHE A 44 -8.31 -9.56 5.16
CA PHE A 44 -6.89 -9.49 4.86
C PHE A 44 -6.69 -8.93 3.46
N THR A 45 -5.61 -8.17 3.23
CA THR A 45 -5.22 -7.70 1.90
C THR A 45 -4.63 -8.83 1.07
N ASN A 46 -4.53 -8.65 -0.24
CA ASN A 46 -3.81 -9.60 -1.08
C ASN A 46 -2.30 -9.48 -0.85
N ILE A 47 -1.54 -10.52 -1.22
CA ILE A 47 -0.07 -10.50 -1.15
C ILE A 47 0.48 -9.43 -2.08
N PHE A 48 -0.07 -9.38 -3.29
CA PHE A 48 0.26 -8.35 -4.27
C PHE A 48 -0.81 -7.25 -4.21
N ARG A 49 -0.37 -6.02 -3.97
CA ARG A 49 -1.24 -4.85 -3.90
C ARG A 49 -2.03 -4.63 -5.20
N GLU A 50 -1.42 -4.96 -6.34
CA GLU A 50 -2.06 -4.86 -7.65
C GLU A 50 -3.32 -5.75 -7.79
N ASP A 51 -3.47 -6.74 -6.93
CA ASP A 51 -4.66 -7.60 -6.86
C ASP A 51 -5.79 -7.04 -5.99
N ASP A 52 -5.55 -5.97 -5.21
CA ASP A 52 -6.58 -5.36 -4.38
C ASP A 52 -7.56 -4.55 -5.22
N LYS A 53 -8.87 -4.72 -4.96
CA LYS A 53 -9.95 -4.12 -5.77
C LYS A 53 -9.77 -2.62 -6.00
N THR A 54 -9.39 -1.87 -4.95
CA THR A 54 -9.23 -0.42 -5.03
C THR A 54 -8.00 -0.04 -5.87
N THR A 55 -6.90 -0.75 -5.71
CA THR A 55 -5.67 -0.53 -6.50
C THR A 55 -5.90 -0.93 -7.95
N ARG A 56 -6.57 -2.06 -8.20
CA ARG A 56 -6.92 -2.49 -9.57
C ARG A 56 -7.77 -1.44 -10.27
N TRP A 57 -8.82 -0.93 -9.60
CA TRP A 57 -9.64 0.12 -10.16
C TRP A 57 -8.82 1.36 -10.51
N PHE A 58 -7.97 1.83 -9.59
CA PHE A 58 -7.13 3.00 -9.81
C PHE A 58 -6.15 2.77 -10.97
N ARG A 59 -5.50 1.62 -10.99
CA ARG A 59 -4.63 1.22 -12.09
C ARG A 59 -5.35 1.31 -13.44
N GLU A 60 -6.46 0.61 -13.59
CA GLU A 60 -7.17 0.46 -14.86
C GLU A 60 -7.84 1.76 -15.32
N ASN A 61 -8.26 2.62 -14.40
CA ASN A 61 -9.05 3.81 -14.71
C ASN A 61 -8.27 5.11 -14.67
N VAL A 62 -7.11 5.18 -14.01
CA VAL A 62 -6.35 6.43 -13.83
C VAL A 62 -4.86 6.24 -14.12
N ARG A 63 -4.19 5.33 -13.38
CA ARG A 63 -2.73 5.18 -13.44
C ARG A 63 -2.24 4.76 -14.82
N ASP A 64 -2.73 3.65 -15.34
CA ASP A 64 -2.31 3.10 -16.62
C ASP A 64 -2.75 4.00 -17.80
N PRO A 65 -3.99 4.54 -17.84
CA PRO A 65 -4.33 5.58 -18.82
C PRO A 65 -3.36 6.76 -18.84
N LEU A 66 -3.00 7.33 -17.67
CA LEU A 66 -2.03 8.43 -17.61
C LEU A 66 -0.61 7.99 -18.00
N SER A 67 -0.23 6.74 -17.69
CA SER A 67 1.08 6.19 -18.02
C SER A 67 1.19 5.81 -19.51
N ASN A 68 0.12 5.32 -20.12
CA ASN A 68 0.10 4.87 -21.52
C ASN A 68 0.08 6.02 -22.54
N PHE A 69 -0.33 7.23 -22.12
CA PHE A 69 -0.13 8.44 -22.93
C PHE A 69 1.34 8.86 -23.05
N ILE A 70 2.24 8.12 -22.37
CA ILE A 70 3.67 8.34 -22.40
C ILE A 70 4.25 7.61 -23.63
N THR A 71 4.05 8.18 -24.80
CA THR A 71 4.69 7.69 -26.06
C THR A 71 6.14 8.11 -26.14
N ASP A 72 6.53 9.17 -25.43
CA ASP A 72 7.87 9.75 -25.48
C ASP A 72 8.69 9.39 -24.24
N ARG A 73 9.82 8.77 -24.44
CA ARG A 73 10.82 8.60 -23.38
C ARG A 73 12.00 9.55 -23.64
N PRO A 74 12.41 10.39 -22.68
CA PRO A 74 11.95 10.46 -21.29
C PRO A 74 10.59 11.16 -21.12
N ILE A 75 9.84 10.72 -20.10
CA ILE A 75 8.53 11.27 -19.74
C ILE A 75 8.65 12.74 -19.39
N SER A 76 7.77 13.58 -19.92
CA SER A 76 7.76 15.01 -19.58
C SER A 76 7.43 15.22 -18.09
N ASP A 77 8.00 16.28 -17.50
CA ASP A 77 7.73 16.62 -16.10
C ASP A 77 6.24 16.88 -15.86
N ASN A 78 5.52 17.46 -16.80
CA ASN A 78 4.08 17.70 -16.69
C ASN A 78 3.31 16.38 -16.55
N THR A 79 3.66 15.35 -17.31
CA THR A 79 3.02 14.03 -17.22
C THR A 79 3.37 13.36 -15.90
N ARG A 80 4.63 13.46 -15.44
CA ARG A 80 5.06 12.96 -14.14
C ARG A 80 4.27 13.63 -13.01
N ILE A 81 4.17 14.96 -13.04
CA ILE A 81 3.44 15.75 -12.05
C ILE A 81 1.97 15.32 -12.03
N LYS A 82 1.33 15.19 -13.20
CA LYS A 82 -0.07 14.76 -13.28
C LYS A 82 -0.29 13.37 -12.71
N LEU A 83 0.57 12.42 -13.01
CA LEU A 83 0.47 11.05 -12.49
C LEU A 83 0.62 11.01 -10.96
N VAL A 84 1.59 11.76 -10.42
CA VAL A 84 1.78 11.88 -8.95
C VAL A 84 0.59 12.57 -8.30
N GLU A 85 0.09 13.67 -8.88
CA GLU A 85 -1.09 14.40 -8.41
C GLU A 85 -2.31 13.48 -8.31
N SER A 86 -2.61 12.77 -9.37
CA SER A 86 -3.78 11.89 -9.43
C SER A 86 -3.67 10.71 -8.45
N THR A 87 -2.44 10.17 -8.29
CA THR A 87 -2.16 9.12 -7.30
C THR A 87 -2.36 9.64 -5.88
N MET A 88 -1.80 10.80 -5.57
CA MET A 88 -1.91 11.46 -4.27
C MET A 88 -3.38 11.73 -3.94
N ILE A 89 -4.12 12.34 -4.83
CA ILE A 89 -5.53 12.67 -4.63
C ILE A 89 -6.36 11.41 -4.42
N PHE A 90 -6.20 10.40 -5.27
CA PHE A 90 -6.95 9.16 -5.13
C PHE A 90 -6.66 8.48 -3.79
N ARG A 91 -5.42 8.47 -3.29
CA ARG A 91 -5.07 7.86 -2.00
C ARG A 91 -5.65 8.60 -0.81
N TRP A 92 -5.97 9.88 -0.92
CA TRP A 92 -6.73 10.60 0.10
C TRP A 92 -8.20 10.15 0.20
N PHE A 93 -8.79 9.63 -0.86
CA PHE A 93 -10.14 9.04 -0.81
C PHE A 93 -10.12 7.52 -0.68
N ASN A 94 -9.28 6.86 -1.46
CA ASN A 94 -9.05 5.42 -1.56
C ASN A 94 -10.35 4.60 -1.59
N LYS A 95 -11.31 5.02 -2.40
CA LYS A 95 -12.63 4.41 -2.54
C LYS A 95 -13.10 4.44 -3.99
N ILE A 96 -13.47 3.27 -4.51
CA ILE A 96 -13.90 3.10 -5.92
C ILE A 96 -15.06 4.02 -6.27
N ALA A 97 -16.15 4.01 -5.46
CA ALA A 97 -17.31 4.84 -5.74
C ALA A 97 -16.99 6.35 -5.79
N THR A 98 -16.05 6.81 -4.96
CA THR A 98 -15.57 8.20 -5.01
C THR A 98 -14.71 8.42 -6.26
N GLY A 99 -13.83 7.47 -6.56
CA GLY A 99 -13.02 7.51 -7.78
C GLY A 99 -13.87 7.64 -9.05
N GLU A 100 -14.96 6.88 -9.17
CA GLU A 100 -15.88 6.97 -10.31
C GLU A 100 -16.49 8.37 -10.47
N ILE A 101 -16.83 9.03 -9.36
CA ILE A 101 -17.45 10.37 -9.38
C ILE A 101 -16.46 11.46 -9.81
N ILE A 102 -15.18 11.31 -9.46
CA ILE A 102 -14.14 12.32 -9.72
C ILE A 102 -13.12 11.87 -10.78
N LYS A 103 -13.38 10.79 -11.51
CA LYS A 103 -12.45 10.19 -12.47
C LYS A 103 -11.96 11.19 -13.52
N ASP A 104 -12.86 11.98 -14.08
CA ASP A 104 -12.52 13.01 -15.05
C ASP A 104 -11.62 14.12 -14.48
N LEU A 105 -11.80 14.47 -13.20
CA LEU A 105 -10.91 15.41 -12.50
C LEU A 105 -9.54 14.79 -12.20
N LEU A 106 -9.48 13.48 -11.96
CA LEU A 106 -8.20 12.77 -11.80
C LEU A 106 -7.43 12.70 -13.11
N LEU A 107 -8.09 12.49 -14.24
CA LEU A 107 -7.46 12.40 -15.56
C LEU A 107 -7.17 13.78 -16.16
N GLY A 108 -8.04 14.76 -15.93
CA GLY A 108 -7.95 16.12 -16.43
C GLY A 108 -7.36 17.10 -15.40
N GLU A 109 -7.85 18.32 -15.40
CA GLU A 109 -7.47 19.34 -14.43
C GLU A 109 -8.23 19.15 -13.11
N TRP A 110 -7.51 19.11 -11.99
CA TRP A 110 -8.12 19.02 -10.68
C TRP A 110 -8.80 20.31 -10.27
N ASN A 111 -10.03 20.20 -9.81
CA ASN A 111 -10.83 21.31 -9.29
C ASN A 111 -11.52 20.87 -7.98
N SER A 112 -11.02 21.34 -6.84
CA SER A 112 -11.54 20.98 -5.51
C SER A 112 -12.97 21.44 -5.28
N ARG A 113 -13.38 22.59 -5.84
CA ARG A 113 -14.78 23.09 -5.73
C ARG A 113 -15.73 22.13 -6.44
N GLU A 114 -15.38 21.72 -7.67
CA GLU A 114 -16.19 20.77 -8.43
C GLU A 114 -16.23 19.39 -7.74
N ALA A 115 -15.09 18.91 -7.23
CA ALA A 115 -15.04 17.69 -6.44
C ALA A 115 -15.96 17.80 -5.20
N CYS A 116 -15.94 18.92 -4.46
CA CYS A 116 -16.81 19.16 -3.34
C CYS A 116 -18.30 19.10 -3.75
N ASN A 117 -18.69 19.81 -4.82
CA ASN A 117 -20.06 19.83 -5.32
C ASN A 117 -20.61 18.43 -5.63
N ARG A 118 -19.76 17.56 -6.16
CA ARG A 118 -20.15 16.18 -6.49
C ARG A 118 -20.18 15.28 -5.25
N LEU A 119 -19.21 15.43 -4.34
CA LEU A 119 -19.00 14.50 -3.23
C LEU A 119 -19.81 14.84 -1.99
N GLN A 120 -20.23 16.08 -1.76
CA GLN A 120 -21.05 16.47 -0.60
C GLN A 120 -22.40 15.75 -0.52
N LYS A 121 -22.88 15.17 -1.63
CA LYS A 121 -24.13 14.41 -1.70
C LYS A 121 -23.94 12.91 -1.51
N VAL A 122 -22.71 12.46 -1.25
CA VAL A 122 -22.33 11.05 -1.11
C VAL A 122 -22.20 10.71 0.38
N ASP A 123 -22.96 9.72 0.85
CA ASP A 123 -22.98 9.35 2.26
C ASP A 123 -21.60 8.91 2.79
N VAL A 124 -20.83 8.16 1.99
CA VAL A 124 -19.52 7.63 2.37
C VAL A 124 -18.51 7.93 1.29
N VAL A 125 -17.75 9.01 1.47
CA VAL A 125 -16.73 9.48 0.52
C VAL A 125 -15.39 8.77 0.69
N PHE A 126 -14.99 8.44 1.91
CA PHE A 126 -13.65 7.97 2.23
C PHE A 126 -13.60 6.46 2.47
N THR A 127 -12.42 5.90 2.20
CA THR A 127 -12.14 4.52 2.62
C THR A 127 -12.28 4.38 4.13
N GLY A 128 -12.70 3.20 4.55
CA GLY A 128 -12.55 2.86 5.95
C GLY A 128 -11.31 1.97 6.17
N ALA A 129 -10.40 1.76 5.18
CA ALA A 129 -9.23 0.88 5.32
C ALA A 129 -8.18 1.47 6.26
N TYR A 130 -8.02 2.79 6.22
CA TYR A 130 -7.10 3.54 7.05
C TYR A 130 -7.68 4.93 7.40
N ILE A 131 -6.98 5.64 8.27
CA ILE A 131 -7.40 6.98 8.70
C ILE A 131 -6.96 7.97 7.63
N ILE A 132 -7.93 8.72 7.10
CA ILE A 132 -7.67 9.85 6.21
C ILE A 132 -7.51 11.10 7.08
N ILE A 133 -6.43 11.81 6.87
CA ILE A 133 -6.11 13.08 7.55
C ILE A 133 -6.35 14.22 6.57
N GLY A 134 -7.05 15.24 7.01
CA GLY A 134 -7.26 16.53 6.35
C GLY A 134 -6.96 17.66 7.32
N LYS A 135 -7.20 18.91 6.91
CA LYS A 135 -7.10 20.05 7.83
C LYS A 135 -8.04 19.90 9.02
N PRO A 136 -7.61 20.25 10.24
CA PRO A 136 -8.45 20.21 11.43
C PRO A 136 -9.48 21.35 11.42
N TYR A 137 -10.47 21.25 12.32
CA TYR A 137 -11.47 22.29 12.61
C TYR A 137 -12.45 22.62 11.47
N MET A 138 -12.64 21.71 10.53
CA MET A 138 -13.63 21.83 9.46
C MET A 138 -14.25 20.46 9.12
N PRO A 139 -15.36 20.42 8.36
CA PRO A 139 -15.92 19.16 7.88
C PRO A 139 -14.85 18.33 7.15
N LYS A 140 -14.92 17.02 7.32
CA LYS A 140 -13.84 16.13 6.83
C LYS A 140 -13.59 16.24 5.32
N LEU A 141 -14.64 16.38 4.51
CA LEU A 141 -14.50 16.54 3.07
C LEU A 141 -13.74 17.82 2.74
N ASP A 142 -14.17 18.94 3.31
CA ASP A 142 -13.55 20.24 3.07
C ASP A 142 -12.09 20.24 3.53
N GLY A 143 -11.81 19.67 4.72
CA GLY A 143 -10.46 19.56 5.24
C GLY A 143 -9.53 18.72 4.39
N VAL A 144 -10.04 17.69 3.72
CA VAL A 144 -9.26 16.86 2.79
C VAL A 144 -9.03 17.63 1.48
N LEU A 145 -10.05 18.27 0.93
CA LEU A 145 -9.93 19.05 -0.31
C LEU A 145 -8.94 20.22 -0.16
N GLU A 146 -8.99 20.93 0.96
CA GLU A 146 -8.02 21.97 1.25
C GLU A 146 -6.60 21.42 1.50
N ALA A 147 -6.45 20.26 2.12
CA ALA A 147 -5.16 19.62 2.26
C ALA A 147 -4.56 19.22 0.90
N ILE A 148 -5.41 18.78 -0.05
CA ILE A 148 -5.01 18.52 -1.43
C ILE A 148 -4.53 19.82 -2.09
N ASP A 149 -5.29 20.91 -1.98
CA ASP A 149 -4.93 22.19 -2.59
C ASP A 149 -3.64 22.79 -1.99
N ASP A 150 -3.39 22.60 -0.70
CA ASP A 150 -2.12 22.99 -0.07
C ASP A 150 -0.94 22.11 -0.53
N ALA A 151 -1.16 20.84 -0.82
CA ALA A 151 -0.10 19.91 -1.22
C ALA A 151 0.32 20.08 -2.69
N ARG A 152 -0.63 20.35 -3.59
CA ARG A 152 -0.40 20.42 -5.04
C ARG A 152 0.71 21.37 -5.47
N PRO A 153 0.86 22.60 -4.93
CA PRO A 153 1.92 23.54 -5.32
C PRO A 153 3.35 23.04 -5.07
N TYR A 154 3.54 21.99 -4.27
CA TYR A 154 4.86 21.39 -4.03
C TYR A 154 5.28 20.43 -5.14
N LEU A 155 4.32 19.83 -5.86
CA LEU A 155 4.59 18.79 -6.85
C LEU A 155 5.53 19.25 -7.99
N PRO A 156 5.38 20.43 -8.60
CA PRO A 156 6.28 20.88 -9.66
C PRO A 156 7.75 20.97 -9.24
N LYS A 157 8.02 21.25 -7.96
CA LYS A 157 9.37 21.34 -7.42
C LYS A 157 9.96 19.99 -7.03
N MET A 158 9.12 19.03 -6.63
CA MET A 158 9.58 17.77 -6.06
C MET A 158 9.60 16.62 -7.06
N VAL A 159 8.58 16.53 -7.92
CA VAL A 159 8.42 15.40 -8.85
C VAL A 159 9.63 15.24 -9.81
N PRO A 160 10.31 16.29 -10.29
CA PRO A 160 11.52 16.12 -11.08
C PRO A 160 12.64 15.34 -10.37
N HIS A 161 12.64 15.30 -9.03
CA HIS A 161 13.63 14.58 -8.22
C HIS A 161 13.20 13.16 -7.83
N PHE A 162 11.98 12.73 -8.22
CA PHE A 162 11.53 11.35 -8.00
C PHE A 162 12.24 10.40 -8.96
N GLY A 163 12.50 9.17 -8.53
CA GLY A 163 12.90 8.10 -9.44
C GLY A 163 14.18 7.34 -9.12
N PRO A 164 15.26 7.90 -8.55
CA PRO A 164 16.45 7.11 -8.25
C PRO A 164 16.19 5.98 -7.26
N THR A 165 15.38 6.25 -6.22
CA THR A 165 15.04 5.27 -5.18
C THR A 165 13.59 5.46 -4.72
N LEU A 166 12.99 4.38 -4.18
CA LEU A 166 11.71 4.41 -3.50
C LEU A 166 11.81 5.22 -2.20
N GLU A 167 12.88 4.99 -1.41
CA GLU A 167 13.13 5.68 -0.14
C GLU A 167 13.25 7.19 -0.35
N GLY A 168 14.08 7.62 -1.30
CA GLY A 168 14.26 9.05 -1.59
C GLY A 168 12.95 9.72 -2.05
N THR A 169 12.14 9.02 -2.84
CA THR A 169 10.82 9.53 -3.24
C THR A 169 9.87 9.61 -2.04
N TRP A 170 9.89 8.60 -1.16
CA TRP A 170 9.11 8.60 0.09
C TRP A 170 9.52 9.75 1.01
N ASP A 171 10.83 10.01 1.15
CA ASP A 171 11.34 11.12 1.95
C ASP A 171 10.88 12.48 1.42
N LEU A 172 10.96 12.69 0.10
CA LEU A 172 10.46 13.91 -0.53
C LEU A 172 8.95 14.10 -0.32
N LEU A 173 8.16 13.04 -0.52
CA LEU A 173 6.71 13.11 -0.31
C LEU A 173 6.32 13.50 1.12
N LYS A 174 7.06 13.05 2.14
CA LYS A 174 6.81 13.41 3.54
C LYS A 174 7.04 14.89 3.86
N THR A 175 7.75 15.62 3.01
CA THR A 175 7.94 17.06 3.20
C THR A 175 6.74 17.87 2.70
N ILE A 176 5.82 17.25 1.96
CA ILE A 176 4.59 17.88 1.48
C ILE A 176 3.58 17.96 2.64
N PRO A 177 2.91 19.11 2.84
CA PRO A 177 1.90 19.26 3.88
C PRO A 177 0.85 18.14 3.85
N TYR A 178 0.48 17.66 5.04
CA TYR A 178 -0.52 16.60 5.27
C TYR A 178 -0.17 15.21 4.70
N ILE A 179 1.00 15.03 4.10
CA ILE A 179 1.50 13.74 3.65
C ILE A 179 2.44 13.17 4.71
N GLY A 180 1.92 12.30 5.58
CA GLY A 180 2.72 11.54 6.52
C GLY A 180 3.34 10.28 5.90
N GLY A 181 4.21 9.61 6.65
CA GLY A 181 4.94 8.42 6.18
C GLY A 181 4.06 7.31 5.60
N PHE A 182 2.86 7.11 6.15
CA PHE A 182 1.91 6.12 5.62
C PHE A 182 1.36 6.54 4.25
N THR A 183 0.88 7.78 4.10
CA THR A 183 0.32 8.26 2.82
C THR A 183 1.40 8.33 1.75
N ALA A 184 2.61 8.78 2.10
CA ALA A 184 3.76 8.76 1.21
C ALA A 184 4.08 7.34 0.73
N HIS A 185 4.05 6.35 1.63
CA HIS A 185 4.25 4.94 1.28
C HIS A 185 3.19 4.44 0.31
N GLU A 186 1.91 4.74 0.56
CA GLU A 186 0.81 4.37 -0.33
C GLU A 186 0.99 4.94 -1.76
N ILE A 187 1.48 6.19 -1.87
CA ILE A 187 1.77 6.84 -3.16
C ILE A 187 2.96 6.17 -3.85
N VAL A 188 4.07 5.97 -3.13
CA VAL A 188 5.27 5.30 -3.68
C VAL A 188 4.94 3.92 -4.23
N GLN A 189 4.10 3.16 -3.54
CA GLN A 189 3.69 1.82 -3.97
C GLN A 189 2.91 1.81 -5.27
N ASP A 190 2.07 2.83 -5.52
CA ASP A 190 1.41 2.95 -6.83
C ASP A 190 2.37 3.39 -7.93
N LEU A 191 3.25 4.33 -7.61
CA LEU A 191 4.24 4.85 -8.56
C LEU A 191 5.33 3.81 -8.91
N ARG A 192 5.53 2.78 -8.05
CA ARG A 192 6.47 1.67 -8.30
C ARG A 192 6.20 0.98 -9.64
N TYR A 193 4.95 0.91 -10.04
CA TYR A 193 4.51 0.27 -11.30
C TYR A 193 4.30 1.28 -12.43
N THR A 194 5.00 2.40 -12.37
CA THR A 194 4.96 3.45 -13.39
C THR A 194 6.38 3.80 -13.84
N PRO A 195 6.55 4.43 -15.00
CA PRO A 195 7.87 4.86 -15.47
C PRO A 195 8.61 5.82 -14.52
N ILE A 196 7.96 6.31 -13.45
CA ILE A 196 8.61 7.16 -12.43
C ILE A 196 9.53 6.33 -11.54
N LEU A 197 9.09 5.13 -11.11
CA LEU A 197 9.77 4.29 -10.11
C LEU A 197 9.99 2.84 -10.55
N GLU A 198 9.63 2.47 -11.77
CA GLU A 198 9.80 1.09 -12.26
C GLU A 198 11.26 0.59 -12.22
N ASN A 199 12.22 1.51 -12.29
CA ASN A 199 13.66 1.24 -12.28
C ASN A 199 14.36 1.76 -11.01
N ALA A 200 13.64 1.99 -9.91
CA ALA A 200 14.24 2.41 -8.65
C ALA A 200 15.25 1.36 -8.15
N SER A 201 16.43 1.81 -7.71
CA SER A 201 17.55 0.91 -7.40
C SER A 201 17.36 0.12 -6.10
N ASP A 202 16.41 0.51 -5.25
CA ASP A 202 16.17 -0.04 -3.92
C ASP A 202 14.90 -0.91 -3.81
N ILE A 203 14.31 -1.32 -4.94
CA ILE A 203 13.09 -2.16 -4.99
C ILE A 203 13.23 -3.44 -4.15
N MET A 204 14.41 -4.05 -4.16
CA MET A 204 14.70 -5.29 -3.45
C MET A 204 15.27 -5.09 -2.05
N THR A 205 15.49 -3.84 -1.63
CA THR A 205 16.19 -3.55 -0.36
C THR A 205 15.44 -2.61 0.56
N TRP A 206 14.55 -1.77 0.03
CA TRP A 206 13.78 -0.82 0.84
C TRP A 206 12.34 -1.30 1.10
N GLY A 207 11.93 -1.18 2.35
CA GLY A 207 10.55 -1.36 2.79
C GLY A 207 10.24 -0.43 3.96
N ASN A 208 9.07 0.17 3.95
CA ASN A 208 8.64 1.06 5.03
C ASN A 208 8.27 0.26 6.28
N LEU A 209 9.06 0.43 7.34
CA LEU A 209 8.81 -0.20 8.65
C LEU A 209 7.74 0.55 9.45
N GLY A 210 6.52 0.53 8.95
CA GLY A 210 5.37 1.04 9.69
C GLY A 210 5.04 0.18 10.92
N PRO A 211 4.18 0.67 11.85
CA PRO A 211 3.85 -0.04 13.09
C PRO A 211 3.29 -1.46 12.90
N GLY A 212 2.65 -1.73 11.75
CA GLY A 212 2.15 -3.05 11.39
C GLY A 212 3.28 -4.03 11.09
N ALA A 213 4.23 -3.63 10.26
CA ALA A 213 5.40 -4.45 9.90
C ALA A 213 6.28 -4.71 11.11
N VAL A 214 6.55 -3.69 11.95
CA VAL A 214 7.29 -3.82 13.22
C VAL A 214 6.67 -4.89 14.12
N ARG A 215 5.35 -4.87 14.31
CA ARG A 215 4.65 -5.91 15.07
C ARG A 215 4.73 -7.28 14.40
N GLY A 216 4.60 -7.33 13.08
CA GLY A 216 4.70 -8.59 12.34
C GLY A 216 6.04 -9.27 12.54
N ILE A 217 7.13 -8.53 12.37
CA ILE A 217 8.47 -9.06 12.56
C ILE A 217 8.74 -9.41 14.03
N SER A 218 8.18 -8.63 14.98
CA SER A 218 8.23 -8.98 16.41
C SER A 218 7.59 -10.34 16.69
N TRP A 219 6.43 -10.63 16.10
CA TRP A 219 5.78 -11.94 16.19
C TRP A 219 6.64 -13.07 15.63
N LEU A 220 7.35 -12.81 14.53
CA LEU A 220 8.19 -13.83 13.90
C LEU A 220 9.44 -14.16 14.72
N VAL A 221 10.00 -13.17 15.39
CA VAL A 221 11.25 -13.33 16.17
C VAL A 221 10.97 -13.74 17.60
N TYR A 222 10.03 -13.07 18.29
CA TYR A 222 9.81 -13.20 19.73
C TYR A 222 8.54 -13.95 20.11
N GLY A 223 7.64 -14.23 19.18
CA GLY A 223 6.36 -14.85 19.47
C GLY A 223 5.31 -13.91 20.08
N HIS A 224 5.58 -12.60 20.13
CA HIS A 224 4.63 -11.55 20.55
C HIS A 224 4.87 -10.24 19.81
N GLY A 225 3.90 -9.32 19.84
CA GLY A 225 3.90 -8.12 18.98
C GLY A 225 4.77 -6.95 19.44
N ASP A 226 5.34 -7.00 20.63
CA ASP A 226 6.00 -5.85 21.29
C ASP A 226 7.52 -6.06 21.48
N GLY A 227 8.13 -6.98 20.69
CA GLY A 227 9.56 -7.29 20.78
C GLY A 227 10.47 -6.20 20.20
N PHE A 228 9.99 -5.47 19.18
CA PHE A 228 10.67 -4.31 18.61
C PHE A 228 9.92 -3.02 18.94
N THR A 229 10.66 -1.93 19.21
CA THR A 229 10.09 -0.60 19.50
C THR A 229 10.07 0.32 18.28
N GLY A 230 10.71 -0.07 17.16
CA GLY A 230 10.83 0.75 15.96
C GLY A 230 11.88 1.87 16.06
N SER A 231 12.79 1.83 17.07
CA SER A 231 13.91 2.78 17.16
C SER A 231 14.83 2.70 15.93
N ALA A 232 15.56 3.78 15.62
CA ALA A 232 16.46 3.83 14.45
C ALA A 232 17.50 2.68 14.43
N THR A 233 18.04 2.32 15.59
CA THR A 233 18.98 1.19 15.71
C THR A 233 18.30 -0.15 15.36
N GLN A 234 17.07 -0.34 15.79
CA GLN A 234 16.29 -1.54 15.49
C GLN A 234 15.80 -1.57 14.04
N GLN A 235 15.57 -0.41 13.42
CA GLN A 235 15.13 -0.35 12.01
C GLN A 235 16.12 -1.05 11.08
N LYS A 236 17.43 -0.79 11.21
CA LYS A 236 18.45 -1.46 10.40
C LYS A 236 18.45 -2.97 10.61
N HIS A 237 18.28 -3.41 11.85
CA HIS A 237 18.18 -4.83 12.17
C HIS A 237 16.93 -5.45 11.53
N MET A 238 15.77 -4.82 11.65
CA MET A 238 14.52 -5.30 11.06
C MET A 238 14.56 -5.35 9.53
N LEU A 239 15.20 -4.36 8.87
CA LEU A 239 15.43 -4.42 7.42
C LEU A 239 16.29 -5.62 7.03
N GLY A 240 17.31 -5.97 7.83
CA GLY A 240 18.09 -7.19 7.64
C GLY A 240 17.24 -8.46 7.73
N LEU A 241 16.34 -8.55 8.71
CA LEU A 241 15.39 -9.67 8.84
C LEU A 241 14.38 -9.72 7.68
N MET A 242 13.93 -8.58 7.19
CA MET A 242 13.07 -8.52 6.00
C MET A 242 13.81 -9.01 4.76
N ALA A 243 15.08 -8.64 4.59
CA ALA A 243 15.92 -9.13 3.49
C ALA A 243 16.13 -10.65 3.58
N GLU A 244 16.28 -11.21 4.79
CA GLU A 244 16.34 -12.66 5.02
C GLU A 244 15.03 -13.34 4.61
N LEU A 245 13.85 -12.80 4.98
CA LEU A 245 12.55 -13.31 4.55
C LEU A 245 12.38 -13.23 3.03
N LEU A 246 12.84 -12.14 2.41
CA LEU A 246 12.83 -12.00 0.95
C LEU A 246 13.71 -13.06 0.27
N GLU A 247 14.90 -13.32 0.80
CA GLU A 247 15.76 -14.37 0.28
C GLU A 247 15.12 -15.76 0.46
N MET A 248 14.54 -16.04 1.63
CA MET A 248 13.82 -17.29 1.89
C MET A 248 12.63 -17.51 0.95
N SER A 249 12.02 -16.44 0.43
CA SER A 249 10.90 -16.54 -0.52
C SER A 249 11.30 -17.11 -1.88
N LYS A 250 12.59 -17.16 -2.20
CA LYS A 250 13.10 -17.77 -3.43
C LYS A 250 13.13 -19.29 -3.37
N ASP A 251 13.03 -19.88 -2.17
CA ASP A 251 12.90 -21.32 -1.98
C ASP A 251 11.48 -21.77 -2.35
N PRO A 252 11.31 -22.68 -3.34
CA PRO A 252 10.00 -23.17 -3.76
C PRO A 252 9.18 -23.83 -2.64
N THR A 253 9.79 -24.29 -1.58
CA THR A 253 9.08 -24.84 -0.39
C THR A 253 8.38 -23.73 0.41
N ASN A 254 8.92 -22.52 0.38
CA ASN A 254 8.35 -21.34 1.03
C ASN A 254 7.36 -20.62 0.11
N TRP A 255 7.71 -20.42 -1.17
CA TRP A 255 6.87 -19.76 -2.16
C TRP A 255 7.03 -20.45 -3.52
N PRO A 256 5.97 -21.11 -4.05
CA PRO A 256 6.04 -21.86 -5.30
C PRO A 256 6.64 -21.04 -6.45
N ALA A 257 7.54 -21.67 -7.21
CA ALA A 257 8.31 -20.99 -8.27
C ALA A 257 7.43 -20.49 -9.44
N GLU A 258 6.25 -21.09 -9.63
CA GLU A 258 5.26 -20.69 -10.64
C GLU A 258 4.44 -19.47 -10.24
N TRP A 259 4.55 -19.02 -8.97
CA TRP A 259 3.88 -17.82 -8.48
C TRP A 259 4.76 -16.58 -8.71
N PRO A 260 4.15 -15.37 -8.79
CA PRO A 260 4.93 -14.16 -8.99
C PRO A 260 5.99 -13.97 -7.89
N PRO A 261 7.23 -13.56 -8.25
CA PRO A 261 8.29 -13.33 -7.27
C PRO A 261 7.97 -12.12 -6.39
N TRP A 262 8.57 -12.10 -5.21
CA TRP A 262 8.44 -10.99 -4.27
C TRP A 262 9.50 -9.92 -4.49
N GLU A 263 9.12 -8.69 -4.19
CA GLU A 263 9.98 -7.55 -3.90
C GLU A 263 9.92 -7.24 -2.40
N MET A 264 10.71 -6.29 -1.92
CA MET A 264 10.75 -5.98 -0.49
C MET A 264 9.39 -5.51 0.06
N HIS A 265 8.59 -4.84 -0.74
CA HIS A 265 7.27 -4.36 -0.28
C HIS A 265 6.24 -5.49 -0.06
N GLN A 266 6.36 -6.66 -0.75
CA GLN A 266 5.52 -7.82 -0.41
C GLN A 266 5.85 -8.33 0.99
N VAL A 267 7.12 -8.33 1.37
CA VAL A 267 7.54 -8.69 2.73
C VAL A 267 6.93 -7.73 3.75
N GLU A 268 7.01 -6.42 3.50
CA GLU A 268 6.44 -5.39 4.37
C GLU A 268 4.92 -5.56 4.55
N PHE A 269 4.17 -5.66 3.45
CA PHE A 269 2.74 -5.88 3.49
C PHE A 269 2.35 -7.15 4.23
N LEU A 270 3.04 -8.23 3.94
CA LEU A 270 2.75 -9.50 4.58
C LEU A 270 3.10 -9.48 6.07
N LEU A 271 4.12 -8.75 6.51
CA LEU A 271 4.39 -8.53 7.93
C LEU A 271 3.21 -7.83 8.62
N CYS A 272 2.63 -6.81 7.99
CA CYS A 272 1.43 -6.15 8.50
C CYS A 272 0.24 -7.14 8.64
N GLU A 273 0.03 -7.97 7.62
CA GLU A 273 -1.06 -8.97 7.64
C GLU A 273 -0.76 -10.12 8.61
N THR A 274 0.50 -10.50 8.78
CA THR A 274 0.94 -11.48 9.79
C THR A 274 0.67 -10.98 11.21
N ALA A 275 0.98 -9.71 11.52
CA ALA A 275 0.62 -9.11 12.80
C ALA A 275 -0.89 -9.19 13.06
N LYS A 276 -1.68 -8.91 12.05
CA LYS A 276 -3.14 -8.97 12.11
C LYS A 276 -3.64 -10.41 12.29
N TYR A 277 -3.04 -11.37 11.58
CA TYR A 277 -3.36 -12.79 11.72
C TYR A 277 -3.08 -13.28 13.15
N PHE A 278 -1.89 -13.02 13.70
CA PHE A 278 -1.55 -13.43 15.07
C PHE A 278 -2.44 -12.76 16.12
N ARG A 279 -2.84 -11.51 15.93
CA ARG A 279 -3.83 -10.86 16.81
C ARG A 279 -5.17 -11.60 16.77
N ALA A 280 -5.66 -12.00 15.58
CA ALA A 280 -6.88 -12.77 15.44
C ALA A 280 -6.75 -14.15 16.09
N TYR A 281 -5.63 -14.83 15.83
CA TYR A 281 -5.32 -16.14 16.40
C TYR A 281 -5.30 -16.13 17.94
N ASN A 282 -4.82 -15.06 18.55
CA ASN A 282 -4.79 -14.88 20.02
C ASN A 282 -6.10 -14.26 20.58
N GLY A 283 -7.19 -14.30 19.82
CA GLY A 283 -8.52 -13.86 20.28
C GLY A 283 -8.71 -12.33 20.36
N HIS A 284 -7.77 -11.52 19.88
CA HIS A 284 -7.92 -10.07 19.87
C HIS A 284 -8.88 -9.62 18.75
N ARG A 285 -9.86 -8.80 19.11
CA ARG A 285 -10.84 -8.25 18.17
C ARG A 285 -10.14 -7.45 17.04
N GLN A 286 -10.50 -7.75 15.79
CA GLN A 286 -10.10 -6.99 14.62
C GLN A 286 -11.14 -5.92 14.27
N LYS A 287 -10.69 -4.84 13.57
CA LYS A 287 -11.57 -3.72 13.22
C LYS A 287 -12.61 -4.08 12.15
N ARG A 288 -12.34 -5.09 11.30
CA ARG A 288 -13.19 -5.40 10.16
C ARG A 288 -13.37 -6.88 9.96
N ARG A 289 -14.64 -7.27 9.93
CA ARG A 289 -15.03 -8.61 9.49
C ARG A 289 -15.04 -8.68 7.97
N TYR A 290 -14.84 -9.89 7.47
CA TYR A 290 -15.10 -10.20 6.08
C TYR A 290 -16.64 -10.15 5.89
N SER A 291 -17.08 -9.42 4.87
CA SER A 291 -18.47 -9.45 4.36
C SER A 291 -18.38 -9.97 2.93
N GLN A 292 -19.15 -11.00 2.65
CA GLN A 292 -19.35 -11.51 1.28
C GLN A 292 -19.86 -10.41 0.35
#